data_3e543762dc28ab0d977ac7a139e01dd3
#
_entry.id   3e543762dc28ab0d977ac7a139e01dd3
#
_cell.length_a   1.000
_cell.length_b   1.000
_cell.length_c   1.000
_cell.angle_alpha   90.00
_cell.angle_beta   90.00
_cell.angle_gamma   90.00
#
_symmetry.space_group_name_H-M   'P 1'
#
loop_
_entity.id
_entity.type
_entity.pdbx_description
1 polymer ?
#
loop_
_entity_poly.entity_id
_entity_poly.type
_entity_poly.pdbx_seq_one_letter_code
_entity_poly.pdbx_strand_id
1 'polypeptide(L)'
;MPEFVSYQRAYESPDATPFNAASPNLQALATYAKTTWAMTNLGIYNRRPIRGGTAWSSHAYGAAVDLRYVKQDQLEAVIIPWLIDNHQTLGIQRIHHYRRQKYWEAGKGWVDRSPGQGDDWIHVETHPDRWHDSTPIQSRLNGSQTAPAAFSAPTGHKYPGKPLKRGSKGQAVKTLQTALGIGADGNFGPQTENRVKEYQATKGLVADGVVGPQTWASLFGA
;
A
#
# COMPACT_ATOMS: atom_id res chain seq x y z
N MET A 1 11.04 13.15 8.26
CA MET A 1 11.89 11.98 7.95
C MET A 1 12.45 12.16 6.56
N PRO A 2 13.68 11.69 6.25
CA PRO A 2 14.19 11.79 4.89
C PRO A 2 13.25 11.06 3.92
N GLU A 3 13.05 11.66 2.77
CA GLU A 3 12.23 11.10 1.70
C GLU A 3 13.00 10.02 0.95
N PHE A 4 12.41 8.84 0.75
CA PHE A 4 13.03 7.77 -0.03
C PHE A 4 12.81 8.04 -1.51
N VAL A 5 13.72 8.80 -2.10
CA VAL A 5 13.64 9.24 -3.49
C VAL A 5 14.23 8.23 -4.49
N SER A 6 14.93 7.21 -4.01
CA SER A 6 15.54 6.18 -4.85
C SER A 6 15.59 4.83 -4.15
N TYR A 7 15.64 3.76 -4.97
CA TYR A 7 15.88 2.41 -4.47
C TYR A 7 17.32 2.27 -3.98
N GLN A 8 17.46 1.78 -2.74
CA GLN A 8 18.74 1.43 -2.16
C GLN A 8 18.70 -0.01 -1.70
N ARG A 9 19.56 -0.85 -2.27
CA ARG A 9 19.70 -2.22 -1.81
C ARG A 9 20.43 -2.26 -0.48
N ALA A 10 19.83 -2.92 0.49
CA ALA A 10 20.42 -3.15 1.79
C ALA A 10 21.79 -3.83 1.75
N TYR A 11 22.04 -4.60 0.72
CA TYR A 11 23.25 -5.43 0.52
C TYR A 11 24.25 -4.83 -0.48
N GLU A 12 24.02 -3.63 -0.97
CA GLU A 12 24.99 -2.90 -1.81
C GLU A 12 26.00 -2.10 -1.00
N SER A 13 25.76 -1.93 0.32
CA SER A 13 26.79 -1.41 1.22
C SER A 13 27.85 -2.49 1.51
N PRO A 14 29.14 -2.17 1.38
CA PRO A 14 30.23 -3.08 1.79
C PRO A 14 30.12 -3.57 3.24
N ASP A 15 29.43 -2.79 4.08
CA ASP A 15 29.24 -3.05 5.51
C ASP A 15 27.89 -3.74 5.81
N ALA A 16 27.10 -4.09 4.79
CA ALA A 16 25.80 -4.72 4.97
C ALA A 16 25.96 -6.13 5.54
N THR A 17 25.83 -6.26 6.84
CA THR A 17 25.71 -7.56 7.48
C THR A 17 24.28 -8.08 7.32
N PRO A 18 24.11 -9.35 6.87
CA PRO A 18 22.79 -9.96 6.82
C PRO A 18 22.11 -9.87 8.20
N PHE A 19 20.89 -9.40 8.24
CA PHE A 19 20.04 -9.51 9.43
C PHE A 19 19.86 -11.01 9.72
N ASN A 20 20.07 -11.43 10.96
CA ASN A 20 19.84 -12.82 11.34
C ASN A 20 18.37 -13.08 11.76
N ALA A 21 17.47 -12.20 11.39
CA ALA A 21 16.05 -12.27 11.74
C ALA A 21 15.18 -11.51 10.72
N ALA A 22 13.87 -11.79 10.77
CA ALA A 22 12.87 -11.03 10.03
C ALA A 22 12.79 -9.59 10.56
N SER A 23 12.77 -8.61 9.64
CA SER A 23 12.64 -7.20 10.00
C SER A 23 11.35 -6.94 10.79
N PRO A 24 11.41 -6.27 11.94
CA PRO A 24 10.21 -5.85 12.68
C PRO A 24 9.23 -5.01 11.84
N ASN A 25 9.75 -4.16 10.96
CA ASN A 25 8.95 -3.40 10.00
C ASN A 25 8.10 -4.28 9.10
N LEU A 26 8.70 -5.31 8.49
CA LEU A 26 7.99 -6.23 7.62
C LEU A 26 7.08 -7.20 8.37
N GLN A 27 7.41 -7.56 9.61
CA GLN A 27 6.50 -8.30 10.48
C GLN A 27 5.23 -7.48 10.78
N ALA A 28 5.38 -6.18 11.06
CA ALA A 28 4.25 -5.29 11.25
C ALA A 28 3.41 -5.15 9.97
N LEU A 29 4.06 -5.01 8.79
CA LEU A 29 3.37 -4.98 7.49
C LEU A 29 2.64 -6.30 7.20
N ALA A 30 3.27 -7.45 7.42
CA ALA A 30 2.65 -8.75 7.22
C ALA A 30 1.45 -8.98 8.14
N THR A 31 1.54 -8.52 9.38
CA THR A 31 0.42 -8.55 10.34
C THR A 31 -0.73 -7.68 9.86
N TYR A 32 -0.45 -6.47 9.42
CA TYR A 32 -1.45 -5.56 8.86
C TYR A 32 -2.10 -6.15 7.60
N ALA A 33 -1.32 -6.67 6.67
CA ALA A 33 -1.81 -7.28 5.44
C ALA A 33 -2.72 -8.50 5.72
N LYS A 34 -2.37 -9.32 6.71
CA LYS A 34 -3.19 -10.46 7.15
C LYS A 34 -4.54 -9.99 7.70
N THR A 35 -4.54 -9.02 8.58
CA THR A 35 -5.77 -8.57 9.28
C THR A 35 -6.66 -7.72 8.39
N THR A 36 -6.09 -6.94 7.47
CA THR A 36 -6.83 -6.00 6.63
C THR A 36 -7.29 -6.61 5.31
N TRP A 37 -6.46 -7.46 4.70
CA TRP A 37 -6.69 -7.99 3.35
C TRP A 37 -6.70 -9.52 3.26
N ALA A 38 -6.65 -10.22 4.40
CA ALA A 38 -6.56 -11.68 4.47
C ALA A 38 -5.35 -12.28 3.71
N MET A 39 -4.27 -11.52 3.54
CA MET A 39 -3.06 -12.00 2.89
C MET A 39 -2.30 -12.98 3.79
N THR A 40 -1.59 -13.92 3.16
CA THR A 40 -0.74 -14.88 3.87
C THR A 40 0.72 -14.48 3.75
N ASN A 41 1.41 -14.36 4.87
CA ASN A 41 2.87 -14.20 4.90
C ASN A 41 3.54 -15.53 4.55
N LEU A 42 4.26 -15.57 3.43
CA LEU A 42 5.01 -16.74 2.97
C LEU A 42 6.46 -16.77 3.47
N GLY A 43 6.95 -15.65 4.01
CA GLY A 43 8.27 -15.53 4.60
C GLY A 43 8.86 -14.14 4.50
N ILE A 44 9.60 -13.74 5.53
CA ILE A 44 10.35 -12.49 5.57
C ILE A 44 11.85 -12.77 5.53
N TYR A 45 12.30 -13.67 6.37
CA TYR A 45 13.72 -14.03 6.48
C TYR A 45 13.99 -15.41 5.91
N ASN A 46 14.96 -15.49 4.99
CA ASN A 46 15.47 -16.74 4.47
C ASN A 46 16.92 -16.54 3.99
N ARG A 47 17.90 -17.12 4.69
CA ARG A 47 19.31 -16.99 4.36
C ARG A 47 19.68 -17.86 3.15
N ARG A 48 19.41 -17.35 1.98
CA ARG A 48 19.73 -17.99 0.71
C ARG A 48 20.21 -16.98 -0.33
N PRO A 49 21.02 -17.38 -1.31
CA PRO A 49 21.29 -16.56 -2.47
C PRO A 49 20.03 -16.40 -3.35
N ILE A 50 20.05 -15.43 -4.23
CA ILE A 50 19.07 -15.32 -5.32
C ILE A 50 19.13 -16.57 -6.20
N ARG A 51 17.98 -16.99 -6.75
CA ARG A 51 17.93 -18.14 -7.66
C ARG A 51 18.84 -17.90 -8.87
N GLY A 52 19.75 -18.85 -9.13
CA GLY A 52 20.67 -18.79 -10.26
C GLY A 52 21.83 -17.80 -10.12
N GLY A 53 22.07 -17.27 -8.90
CA GLY A 53 23.15 -16.33 -8.62
C GLY A 53 23.88 -16.61 -7.30
N THR A 54 24.99 -15.92 -7.07
CA THR A 54 25.78 -15.99 -5.84
C THR A 54 25.45 -14.86 -4.84
N ALA A 55 24.82 -13.78 -5.31
CA ALA A 55 24.41 -12.66 -4.47
C ALA A 55 23.29 -13.08 -3.50
N TRP A 56 23.31 -12.51 -2.29
CA TRP A 56 22.28 -12.78 -1.29
C TRP A 56 20.92 -12.20 -1.72
N SER A 57 19.86 -12.95 -1.45
CA SER A 57 18.47 -12.47 -1.61
C SER A 57 18.18 -11.38 -0.59
N SER A 58 17.29 -10.44 -0.92
CA SER A 58 16.76 -9.45 0.04
C SER A 58 16.16 -10.09 1.30
N HIS A 59 15.61 -11.31 1.18
CA HIS A 59 15.17 -12.10 2.32
C HIS A 59 16.31 -12.49 3.29
N ALA A 60 17.54 -12.66 2.79
CA ALA A 60 18.68 -12.99 3.66
C ALA A 60 19.05 -11.83 4.60
N TYR A 61 18.64 -10.62 4.26
CA TYR A 61 18.79 -9.42 5.08
C TYR A 61 17.54 -9.12 5.92
N GLY A 62 16.51 -9.97 5.86
CA GLY A 62 15.20 -9.67 6.46
C GLY A 62 14.50 -8.45 5.84
N ALA A 63 14.92 -8.04 4.65
CA ALA A 63 14.54 -6.81 3.98
C ALA A 63 13.37 -6.97 3.01
N ALA A 64 12.82 -8.17 2.89
CA ALA A 64 11.71 -8.45 2.00
C ALA A 64 10.67 -9.36 2.66
N VAL A 65 9.43 -9.25 2.23
CA VAL A 65 8.34 -10.14 2.57
C VAL A 65 7.60 -10.61 1.33
N ASP A 66 7.31 -11.90 1.27
CA ASP A 66 6.43 -12.50 0.27
C ASP A 66 5.02 -12.58 0.85
N LEU A 67 4.06 -11.92 0.21
CA LEU A 67 2.67 -11.85 0.63
C LEU A 67 1.77 -12.47 -0.44
N ARG A 68 1.15 -13.61 -0.13
CA ARG A 68 0.15 -14.25 -0.97
C ARG A 68 -1.19 -13.54 -0.81
N TYR A 69 -1.79 -13.17 -1.93
CA TYR A 69 -3.12 -12.54 -1.97
C TYR A 69 -4.22 -13.56 -2.30
N VAL A 70 -5.46 -13.22 -1.93
CA VAL A 70 -6.62 -14.10 -2.16
C VAL A 70 -7.30 -13.77 -3.50
N LYS A 71 -7.41 -12.47 -3.82
CA LYS A 71 -8.11 -11.98 -5.02
C LYS A 71 -7.22 -11.04 -5.82
N GLN A 72 -7.07 -11.33 -7.12
CA GLN A 72 -6.25 -10.54 -8.05
C GLN A 72 -6.78 -9.11 -8.23
N ASP A 73 -8.08 -8.96 -8.37
CA ASP A 73 -8.74 -7.66 -8.51
C ASP A 73 -8.53 -6.78 -7.27
N GLN A 74 -8.63 -7.34 -6.08
CA GLN A 74 -8.33 -6.63 -4.84
C GLN A 74 -6.85 -6.23 -4.76
N LEU A 75 -5.94 -7.13 -5.16
CA LEU A 75 -4.51 -6.82 -5.20
C LEU A 75 -4.25 -5.59 -6.05
N GLU A 76 -4.80 -5.55 -7.24
CA GLU A 76 -4.52 -4.52 -8.22
C GLU A 76 -5.26 -3.21 -7.99
N ALA A 77 -6.52 -3.30 -7.56
CA ALA A 77 -7.35 -2.11 -7.36
C ALA A 77 -7.10 -1.43 -6.01
N VAL A 78 -6.68 -2.18 -4.98
CA VAL A 78 -6.61 -1.70 -3.60
C VAL A 78 -5.21 -1.84 -3.01
N ILE A 79 -4.67 -3.07 -2.97
CA ILE A 79 -3.49 -3.36 -2.14
C ILE A 79 -2.23 -2.70 -2.70
N ILE A 80 -1.93 -2.91 -3.99
CA ILE A 80 -0.73 -2.33 -4.62
C ILE A 80 -0.79 -0.80 -4.63
N PRO A 81 -1.89 -0.14 -5.04
CA PRO A 81 -2.01 1.31 -4.92
C PRO A 81 -1.78 1.81 -3.50
N TRP A 82 -2.37 1.15 -2.51
CA TRP A 82 -2.18 1.51 -1.10
C TRP A 82 -0.73 1.37 -0.64
N LEU A 83 -0.03 0.28 -1.00
CA LEU A 83 1.39 0.10 -0.69
C LEU A 83 2.24 1.20 -1.30
N ILE A 84 1.95 1.58 -2.56
CA ILE A 84 2.65 2.65 -3.28
C ILE A 84 2.37 4.01 -2.62
N ASP A 85 1.12 4.33 -2.30
CA ASP A 85 0.75 5.61 -1.70
C ASP A 85 1.38 5.80 -0.30
N ASN A 86 1.57 4.71 0.43
CA ASN A 86 2.15 4.73 1.78
C ASN A 86 3.63 4.32 1.82
N HIS A 87 4.31 4.19 0.68
CA HIS A 87 5.67 3.67 0.62
C HIS A 87 6.67 4.44 1.49
N GLN A 88 6.57 5.78 1.55
CA GLN A 88 7.43 6.62 2.38
C GLN A 88 7.27 6.30 3.88
N THR A 89 6.02 6.25 4.35
CA THR A 89 5.69 5.95 5.75
C THR A 89 6.11 4.54 6.16
N LEU A 90 5.95 3.58 5.23
CA LEU A 90 6.24 2.17 5.46
C LEU A 90 7.68 1.79 5.12
N GLY A 91 8.42 2.68 4.47
CA GLY A 91 9.76 2.43 3.99
C GLY A 91 9.80 1.43 2.83
N ILE A 92 8.71 1.28 2.08
CA ILE A 92 8.66 0.38 0.92
C ILE A 92 9.44 1.03 -0.21
N GLN A 93 10.36 0.29 -0.79
CA GLN A 93 11.18 0.76 -1.90
C GLN A 93 11.00 -0.03 -3.19
N ARG A 94 10.48 -1.27 -3.12
CA ARG A 94 10.20 -2.09 -4.30
C ARG A 94 9.04 -3.05 -4.04
N ILE A 95 8.24 -3.26 -5.08
CA ILE A 95 7.13 -4.23 -5.09
C ILE A 95 7.23 -5.03 -6.37
N HIS A 96 7.50 -6.35 -6.29
CA HIS A 96 7.46 -7.24 -7.45
C HIS A 96 6.05 -7.77 -7.63
N HIS A 97 5.53 -7.61 -8.84
CA HIS A 97 4.24 -8.17 -9.27
C HIS A 97 4.49 -9.28 -10.28
N TYR A 98 4.66 -10.50 -9.79
CA TYR A 98 5.08 -11.65 -10.60
C TYR A 98 4.11 -11.98 -11.74
N ARG A 99 2.79 -11.97 -11.48
CA ARG A 99 1.79 -12.26 -12.51
C ARG A 99 1.78 -11.25 -13.65
N ARG A 100 2.11 -9.97 -13.38
CA ARG A 100 2.26 -8.93 -14.41
C ARG A 100 3.66 -8.81 -14.96
N GLN A 101 4.61 -9.61 -14.48
CA GLN A 101 6.02 -9.62 -14.91
C GLN A 101 6.68 -8.24 -14.87
N LYS A 102 6.37 -7.44 -13.84
CA LYS A 102 6.94 -6.12 -13.63
C LYS A 102 7.11 -5.82 -12.15
N TYR A 103 7.86 -4.77 -11.86
CA TYR A 103 8.00 -4.28 -10.49
C TYR A 103 7.82 -2.77 -10.42
N TRP A 104 7.39 -2.30 -9.27
CA TRP A 104 7.40 -0.90 -8.91
C TRP A 104 8.63 -0.58 -8.07
N GLU A 105 9.24 0.59 -8.29
CA GLU A 105 10.42 1.04 -7.56
C GLU A 105 10.26 2.50 -7.14
N ALA A 106 10.59 2.84 -5.90
CA ALA A 106 10.54 4.19 -5.36
C ALA A 106 11.43 5.12 -6.21
N GLY A 107 10.90 6.28 -6.58
CA GLY A 107 11.55 7.26 -7.45
C GLY A 107 11.50 6.98 -8.95
N LYS A 108 11.14 5.76 -9.37
CA LYS A 108 11.03 5.39 -10.80
C LYS A 108 9.61 5.04 -11.24
N GLY A 109 8.77 4.56 -10.30
CA GLY A 109 7.46 4.01 -10.64
C GLY A 109 7.53 2.59 -11.20
N TRP A 110 6.59 2.23 -12.07
CA TRP A 110 6.53 0.91 -12.68
C TRP A 110 7.64 0.71 -13.72
N VAL A 111 8.29 -0.43 -13.64
CA VAL A 111 9.35 -0.88 -14.55
C VAL A 111 8.91 -2.18 -15.21
N ASP A 112 8.85 -2.17 -16.54
CA ASP A 112 8.49 -3.33 -17.36
C ASP A 112 9.71 -4.24 -17.54
N ARG A 113 10.04 -4.94 -16.46
CA ARG A 113 11.11 -5.94 -16.40
C ARG A 113 10.67 -7.05 -15.48
N SER A 114 10.75 -8.29 -15.95
CA SER A 114 10.38 -9.46 -15.16
C SER A 114 11.16 -9.53 -13.85
N PRO A 115 10.47 -9.65 -12.70
CA PRO A 115 11.09 -9.88 -11.41
C PRO A 115 11.50 -11.35 -11.19
N GLY A 116 11.25 -12.23 -12.17
CA GLY A 116 11.47 -13.65 -12.07
C GLY A 116 10.18 -14.47 -12.00
N GLN A 117 10.29 -15.71 -11.53
CA GLN A 117 9.14 -16.62 -11.41
C GLN A 117 8.38 -16.41 -10.10
N GLY A 118 7.07 -16.33 -10.19
CA GLY A 118 6.12 -16.25 -9.09
C GLY A 118 4.71 -16.28 -9.64
N ASP A 119 3.71 -16.47 -8.77
CA ASP A 119 2.31 -16.56 -9.19
C ASP A 119 1.39 -15.70 -8.33
N ASP A 120 0.85 -16.26 -7.26
CA ASP A 120 -0.22 -15.68 -6.44
C ASP A 120 0.27 -14.85 -5.24
N TRP A 121 1.48 -14.32 -5.32
CA TRP A 121 2.05 -13.45 -4.30
C TRP A 121 2.76 -12.24 -4.89
N ILE A 122 2.96 -11.23 -4.05
CA ILE A 122 3.84 -10.10 -4.31
C ILE A 122 5.04 -10.16 -3.37
N HIS A 123 6.16 -9.65 -3.83
CA HIS A 123 7.37 -9.48 -3.03
C HIS A 123 7.55 -7.99 -2.73
N VAL A 124 7.64 -7.64 -1.45
CA VAL A 124 7.77 -6.26 -1.00
C VAL A 124 9.09 -6.08 -0.28
N GLU A 125 9.92 -5.15 -0.77
CA GLU A 125 11.20 -4.79 -0.17
C GLU A 125 11.10 -3.47 0.60
N THR A 126 11.80 -3.41 1.75
CA THR A 126 11.86 -2.22 2.59
C THR A 126 13.24 -1.59 2.61
N HIS A 127 13.27 -0.27 2.77
CA HIS A 127 14.50 0.50 2.91
C HIS A 127 15.24 0.15 4.23
N PRO A 128 16.57 0.07 4.23
CA PRO A 128 17.36 -0.26 5.43
C PRO A 128 17.03 0.56 6.65
N ASP A 129 16.82 1.85 6.50
CA ASP A 129 16.52 2.78 7.61
C ASP A 129 15.21 2.47 8.34
N ARG A 130 14.36 1.62 7.75
CA ARG A 130 13.09 1.22 8.34
C ARG A 130 13.08 -0.19 8.91
N TRP A 131 14.18 -0.92 8.84
CA TRP A 131 14.20 -2.32 9.27
C TRP A 131 13.80 -2.54 10.71
N HIS A 132 14.23 -1.64 11.61
CA HIS A 132 13.99 -1.74 13.05
C HIS A 132 12.66 -1.17 13.52
N ASP A 133 11.88 -0.55 12.62
CA ASP A 133 10.63 0.08 13.01
C ASP A 133 9.55 -0.97 13.29
N SER A 134 9.35 -1.28 14.57
CA SER A 134 8.32 -2.20 15.04
C SER A 134 6.98 -1.54 15.33
N THR A 135 6.85 -0.24 15.09
CA THR A 135 5.60 0.50 15.31
C THR A 135 4.49 -0.13 14.47
N PRO A 136 3.32 -0.42 15.04
CA PRO A 136 2.19 -0.95 14.28
C PRO A 136 1.85 -0.05 13.07
N ILE A 137 1.56 -0.65 11.93
CA ILE A 137 1.29 0.08 10.68
C ILE A 137 0.21 1.15 10.87
N GLN A 138 -0.86 0.82 11.57
CA GLN A 138 -1.95 1.75 11.86
C GLN A 138 -1.46 3.00 12.61
N SER A 139 -0.54 2.85 13.56
CA SER A 139 0.03 3.97 14.32
C SER A 139 0.93 4.86 13.46
N ARG A 140 1.67 4.28 12.51
CA ARG A 140 2.51 5.05 11.55
C ARG A 140 1.65 5.86 10.59
N LEU A 141 0.56 5.27 10.12
CA LEU A 141 -0.41 5.96 9.27
C LEU A 141 -1.07 7.12 10.03
N ASN A 142 -1.37 6.92 11.31
CA ASN A 142 -1.94 7.95 12.19
C ASN A 142 -0.96 9.11 12.50
N GLY A 143 0.34 8.84 12.54
CA GLY A 143 1.37 9.85 12.77
C GLY A 143 1.80 10.61 11.51
N SER A 144 1.58 10.05 10.33
CA SER A 144 1.94 10.62 9.02
C SER A 144 0.74 11.24 8.30
N GLN A 145 -0.41 10.73 8.59
CA GLN A 145 -1.74 11.26 8.26
C GLN A 145 -2.64 10.80 9.42
N THR A 146 -3.52 11.66 9.89
CA THR A 146 -4.60 11.20 10.77
C THR A 146 -5.12 9.88 10.24
N ALA A 147 -5.18 8.85 11.10
CA ALA A 147 -5.79 7.58 10.74
C ALA A 147 -7.04 7.86 9.92
N PRO A 148 -7.34 7.09 8.89
CA PRO A 148 -8.69 7.15 8.39
C PRO A 148 -9.58 6.84 9.59
N ALA A 149 -10.18 7.90 10.16
CA ALA A 149 -11.22 7.75 11.16
C ALA A 149 -12.14 6.66 10.62
N ALA A 150 -12.50 5.69 11.44
CA ALA A 150 -13.54 4.73 11.10
C ALA A 150 -14.60 5.54 10.38
N PHE A 151 -14.99 5.17 9.13
CA PHE A 151 -15.86 5.96 8.27
C PHE A 151 -17.00 6.57 9.09
N SER A 152 -16.76 7.71 9.74
CA SER A 152 -17.77 8.42 10.49
C SER A 152 -18.44 9.36 9.52
N ALA A 153 -19.53 8.86 8.96
CA ALA A 153 -20.40 9.62 8.09
C ALA A 153 -20.92 10.87 8.83
N PRO A 154 -20.52 12.07 8.40
CA PRO A 154 -21.33 13.24 8.72
C PRO A 154 -22.65 13.06 7.98
N THR A 155 -23.73 12.78 8.71
CA THR A 155 -25.07 12.61 8.16
C THR A 155 -25.57 13.91 7.53
N GLY A 156 -26.26 13.81 6.40
CA GLY A 156 -27.02 14.93 5.84
C GLY A 156 -26.37 15.73 4.71
N HIS A 157 -25.27 15.27 4.13
CA HIS A 157 -24.71 15.94 2.95
C HIS A 157 -25.44 15.52 1.67
N LYS A 158 -26.15 16.50 1.07
CA LYS A 158 -26.83 16.29 -0.22
C LYS A 158 -25.82 15.90 -1.32
N TYR A 159 -26.17 14.90 -2.11
CA TYR A 159 -25.38 14.51 -3.28
C TYR A 159 -25.15 15.70 -4.22
N PRO A 160 -23.92 15.93 -4.73
CA PRO A 160 -23.58 17.13 -5.51
C PRO A 160 -24.19 17.16 -6.92
N GLY A 161 -25.03 16.19 -7.28
CA GLY A 161 -25.73 16.13 -8.56
C GLY A 161 -24.92 15.57 -9.73
N LYS A 162 -23.60 15.36 -9.54
CA LYS A 162 -22.69 14.72 -10.51
C LYS A 162 -21.68 13.83 -9.80
N PRO A 163 -21.26 12.71 -10.44
CA PRO A 163 -20.28 11.81 -9.84
C PRO A 163 -18.94 12.52 -9.61
N LEU A 164 -18.32 12.23 -8.44
CA LEU A 164 -16.96 12.63 -8.17
C LEU A 164 -16.01 11.49 -8.55
N LYS A 165 -14.95 11.83 -9.27
CA LYS A 165 -13.93 10.88 -9.76
C LYS A 165 -12.59 11.57 -9.93
N ARG A 166 -11.56 10.85 -10.30
CA ARG A 166 -10.22 11.42 -10.57
C ARG A 166 -10.33 12.68 -11.45
N GLY A 167 -9.70 13.77 -11.00
CA GLY A 167 -9.75 15.09 -11.61
C GLY A 167 -10.88 16.01 -11.11
N SER A 168 -11.84 15.50 -10.35
CA SER A 168 -12.85 16.35 -9.67
C SER A 168 -12.18 17.25 -8.62
N LYS A 169 -12.70 18.47 -8.44
CA LYS A 169 -12.17 19.45 -7.48
C LYS A 169 -13.28 20.17 -6.74
N GLY A 170 -12.94 20.76 -5.59
CA GLY A 170 -13.80 21.68 -4.86
C GLY A 170 -14.38 21.13 -3.56
N GLN A 171 -15.42 21.81 -3.02
CA GLN A 171 -15.93 21.54 -1.68
C GLN A 171 -16.52 20.15 -1.52
N ALA A 172 -17.22 19.63 -2.53
CA ALA A 172 -17.77 18.26 -2.49
C ALA A 172 -16.67 17.20 -2.37
N VAL A 173 -15.48 17.42 -2.98
CA VAL A 173 -14.32 16.56 -2.84
C VAL A 173 -13.75 16.66 -1.43
N LYS A 174 -13.63 17.86 -0.84
CA LYS A 174 -13.21 18.03 0.57
C LYS A 174 -14.13 17.29 1.54
N THR A 175 -15.45 17.44 1.37
CA THR A 175 -16.44 16.72 2.16
C THR A 175 -16.26 15.21 2.06
N LEU A 176 -16.09 14.70 0.85
CA LEU A 176 -15.80 13.29 0.59
C LEU A 176 -14.49 12.83 1.27
N GLN A 177 -13.41 13.57 1.10
CA GLN A 177 -12.11 13.24 1.69
C GLN A 177 -12.17 13.22 3.22
N THR A 178 -12.88 14.18 3.82
CA THR A 178 -13.15 14.18 5.27
C THR A 178 -13.90 12.92 5.71
N ALA A 179 -14.96 12.53 5.01
CA ALA A 179 -15.73 11.33 5.32
C ALA A 179 -14.90 10.04 5.14
N LEU A 180 -13.99 10.04 4.18
CA LEU A 180 -13.04 8.94 3.94
C LEU A 180 -11.85 8.92 4.91
N GLY A 181 -11.72 9.96 5.78
CA GLY A 181 -10.64 10.06 6.75
C GLY A 181 -9.26 10.32 6.14
N ILE A 182 -9.20 11.05 5.03
CA ILE A 182 -7.95 11.45 4.37
C ILE A 182 -7.80 12.97 4.32
N GLY A 183 -6.60 13.45 3.98
CA GLY A 183 -6.34 14.89 3.83
C GLY A 183 -7.32 15.56 2.85
N ALA A 184 -8.09 16.55 3.35
CA ALA A 184 -9.17 17.21 2.59
C ALA A 184 -8.62 18.41 1.79
N ASP A 185 -7.78 18.16 0.79
CA ASP A 185 -7.20 19.18 -0.08
C ASP A 185 -8.18 19.69 -1.16
N GLY A 186 -9.28 18.96 -1.37
CA GLY A 186 -10.29 19.27 -2.38
C GLY A 186 -9.91 18.87 -3.80
N ASN A 187 -8.86 18.05 -3.98
CA ASN A 187 -8.46 17.52 -5.27
C ASN A 187 -8.66 16.00 -5.27
N PHE A 188 -9.51 15.49 -6.14
CA PHE A 188 -9.73 14.05 -6.28
C PHE A 188 -8.56 13.42 -7.07
N GLY A 189 -7.46 13.17 -6.37
CA GLY A 189 -6.26 12.53 -6.90
C GLY A 189 -6.32 11.00 -6.80
N PRO A 190 -5.20 10.32 -7.14
CA PRO A 190 -5.06 8.86 -7.01
C PRO A 190 -5.35 8.36 -5.59
N GLN A 191 -4.89 9.07 -4.56
CA GLN A 191 -5.13 8.72 -3.15
C GLN A 191 -6.64 8.71 -2.82
N THR A 192 -7.36 9.75 -3.24
CA THR A 192 -8.82 9.82 -3.04
C THR A 192 -9.53 8.68 -3.77
N GLU A 193 -9.15 8.38 -5.02
CA GLU A 193 -9.72 7.28 -5.79
C GLU A 193 -9.51 5.93 -5.11
N ASN A 194 -8.29 5.65 -4.65
CA ASN A 194 -7.98 4.41 -3.96
C ASN A 194 -8.80 4.27 -2.67
N ARG A 195 -8.92 5.35 -1.91
CA ARG A 195 -9.71 5.35 -0.68
C ARG A 195 -11.21 5.15 -0.93
N VAL A 196 -11.72 5.68 -2.04
CA VAL A 196 -13.08 5.40 -2.50
C VAL A 196 -13.26 3.92 -2.83
N LYS A 197 -12.34 3.31 -3.58
CA LYS A 197 -12.38 1.87 -3.91
C LYS A 197 -12.35 0.99 -2.66
N GLU A 198 -11.50 1.31 -1.68
CA GLU A 198 -11.49 0.63 -0.38
C GLU A 198 -12.85 0.71 0.31
N TYR A 199 -13.39 1.93 0.42
CA TYR A 199 -14.70 2.13 1.02
C TYR A 199 -15.78 1.31 0.31
N GLN A 200 -15.84 1.41 -1.02
CA GLN A 200 -16.81 0.67 -1.84
C GLN A 200 -16.71 -0.84 -1.60
N ALA A 201 -15.50 -1.39 -1.59
CA ALA A 201 -15.25 -2.80 -1.31
C ALA A 201 -15.75 -3.21 0.09
N THR A 202 -15.48 -2.40 1.13
CA THR A 202 -15.95 -2.69 2.51
C THR A 202 -17.47 -2.62 2.66
N LYS A 203 -18.15 -1.89 1.77
CA LYS A 203 -19.61 -1.74 1.77
C LYS A 203 -20.31 -2.65 0.77
N GLY A 204 -19.59 -3.54 0.09
CA GLY A 204 -20.14 -4.43 -0.93
C GLY A 204 -20.64 -3.70 -2.19
N LEU A 205 -20.15 -2.48 -2.43
CA LEU A 205 -20.41 -1.70 -3.63
C LEU A 205 -19.41 -2.06 -4.74
N VAL A 206 -19.71 -1.69 -5.99
CA VAL A 206 -18.75 -1.81 -7.09
C VAL A 206 -17.57 -0.89 -6.82
N ALA A 207 -16.37 -1.47 -6.69
CA ALA A 207 -15.14 -0.74 -6.34
C ALA A 207 -14.50 -0.06 -7.58
N ASP A 208 -15.26 0.81 -8.25
CA ASP A 208 -14.85 1.52 -9.47
C ASP A 208 -14.07 2.83 -9.21
N GLY A 209 -14.06 3.30 -7.94
CA GLY A 209 -13.42 4.55 -7.55
C GLY A 209 -14.22 5.81 -7.94
N VAL A 210 -15.48 5.65 -8.35
CA VAL A 210 -16.37 6.75 -8.71
C VAL A 210 -17.43 6.92 -7.62
N VAL A 211 -17.54 8.11 -7.07
CA VAL A 211 -18.56 8.41 -6.05
C VAL A 211 -19.85 8.88 -6.74
N GLY A 212 -20.66 7.92 -7.13
CA GLY A 212 -22.02 8.13 -7.61
C GLY A 212 -23.04 8.24 -6.48
N PRO A 213 -24.35 8.32 -6.80
CA PRO A 213 -25.41 8.44 -5.80
C PRO A 213 -25.39 7.34 -4.74
N GLN A 214 -25.17 6.08 -5.13
CA GLN A 214 -25.10 4.93 -4.22
C GLN A 214 -23.95 5.04 -3.24
N THR A 215 -22.74 5.35 -3.73
CA THR A 215 -21.56 5.52 -2.88
C THR A 215 -21.73 6.71 -1.94
N TRP A 216 -22.31 7.81 -2.45
CA TRP A 216 -22.60 9.00 -1.64
C TRP A 216 -23.63 8.71 -0.56
N ALA A 217 -24.75 8.06 -0.90
CA ALA A 217 -25.78 7.66 0.06
C ALA A 217 -25.20 6.72 1.14
N SER A 218 -24.36 5.77 0.76
CA SER A 218 -23.66 4.89 1.71
C SER A 218 -22.74 5.66 2.66
N LEU A 219 -22.08 6.72 2.18
CA LEU A 219 -21.18 7.56 2.98
C LEU A 219 -21.92 8.52 3.91
N PHE A 220 -23.03 9.10 3.47
CA PHE A 220 -23.66 10.25 4.14
C PHE A 220 -25.08 9.98 4.62
N GLY A 221 -25.62 8.79 4.42
CA GLY A 221 -26.96 8.43 4.87
C GLY A 221 -28.09 9.21 4.18
N ALA A 222 -27.89 9.55 2.90
CA ALA A 222 -28.85 10.35 2.13
C ALA A 222 -29.76 9.47 1.29
#